data_80b2c6f203de5b09890c821ec4344d94
#
_entry.id   80b2c6f203de5b09890c821ec4344d94
#
_cell.length_a   1.000
_cell.length_b   1.000
_cell.length_c   1.000
_cell.angle_alpha   90.00
_cell.angle_beta   90.00
_cell.angle_gamma   90.00
#
_symmetry.space_group_name_H-M   'P 1'
#
loop_
_entity.id
_entity.type
_entity.pdbx_description
1 polymer ?
#
loop_
_entity_poly.entity_id
_entity_poly.type
_entity_poly.pdbx_seq_one_letter_code
_entity_poly.pdbx_strand_id
1 'polypeptide(L)'
;FGKSGATLLNRGHRPYMQQEEYRKAMAFAGDIVVIHLGINDTDPRDWPNYRDEFIRDYLALIDSFRTAKPDCRIIIAKLTPIADRHPRFESGTRDWRGEIQQAIETVAHVANVQLTDFEQPLYPYPFMLPDAVHPNPEGAGILAQTVYSAITGDYGGLQMPMTYTDRMVLQRDRPLQIKGM
;
A
#
# COMPACT_ATOMS: atom_id res chain seq x y z
N PHE A 1 4.61 3.69 -14.26
CA PHE A 1 5.97 4.05 -13.83
C PHE A 1 6.49 3.09 -12.73
N GLY A 2 5.98 1.86 -12.69
CA GLY A 2 6.43 0.84 -11.76
C GLY A 2 7.70 0.13 -12.24
N LYS A 3 8.56 -0.27 -11.28
CA LYS A 3 9.73 -1.11 -11.50
C LYS A 3 9.65 -2.37 -10.66
N SER A 4 9.68 -3.53 -11.29
CA SER A 4 9.67 -4.80 -10.58
C SER A 4 10.87 -4.91 -9.63
N GLY A 5 10.62 -5.32 -8.38
CA GLY A 5 11.64 -5.46 -7.37
C GLY A 5 12.18 -4.15 -6.80
N ALA A 6 11.61 -2.98 -7.15
CA ALA A 6 12.10 -1.71 -6.62
C ALA A 6 11.82 -1.57 -5.12
N THR A 7 12.82 -1.05 -4.40
CA THR A 7 12.73 -0.69 -2.99
C THR A 7 12.44 0.80 -2.83
N LEU A 8 11.80 1.17 -1.74
CA LEU A 8 11.69 2.57 -1.33
C LEU A 8 13.01 3.07 -0.79
N LEU A 9 13.68 2.26 0.06
CA LEU A 9 14.97 2.58 0.65
C LEU A 9 16.00 2.92 -0.43
N ASN A 10 16.63 4.09 -0.31
CA ASN A 10 17.65 4.56 -1.25
C ASN A 10 18.96 3.76 -1.17
N ARG A 11 19.16 3.03 -0.08
CA ARG A 11 20.26 2.08 0.10
C ARG A 11 19.84 0.62 -0.09
N GLY A 12 18.58 0.39 -0.45
CA GLY A 12 18.08 -0.95 -0.74
C GLY A 12 18.74 -1.56 -1.98
N HIS A 13 18.50 -2.84 -2.20
CA HIS A 13 19.13 -3.56 -3.32
C HIS A 13 18.70 -3.07 -4.71
N ARG A 14 17.59 -2.32 -4.82
CA ARG A 14 17.09 -1.73 -6.07
C ARG A 14 16.30 -0.44 -5.82
N PRO A 15 16.95 0.66 -5.43
CA PRO A 15 16.24 1.90 -5.08
C PRO A 15 15.41 2.44 -6.23
N TYR A 16 14.14 2.74 -5.98
CA TYR A 16 13.22 3.28 -6.99
C TYR A 16 13.71 4.62 -7.55
N MET A 17 14.18 5.51 -6.70
CA MET A 17 14.67 6.84 -7.12
C MET A 17 15.90 6.79 -8.04
N GLN A 18 16.56 5.64 -8.15
CA GLN A 18 17.69 5.44 -9.08
C GLN A 18 17.26 4.81 -10.41
N GLN A 19 15.99 4.40 -10.56
CA GLN A 19 15.49 3.72 -11.75
C GLN A 19 15.07 4.71 -12.83
N GLU A 20 15.04 4.23 -14.08
CA GLU A 20 14.55 5.00 -15.22
C GLU A 20 13.06 5.34 -15.08
N GLU A 21 12.29 4.43 -14.52
CA GLU A 21 10.86 4.58 -14.27
C GLU A 21 10.56 5.77 -13.34
N TYR A 22 11.39 6.02 -12.34
CA TYR A 22 11.31 7.23 -11.51
C TYR A 22 11.55 8.48 -12.35
N ARG A 23 12.60 8.51 -13.18
CA ARG A 23 12.88 9.67 -14.05
C ARG A 23 11.74 9.95 -15.02
N LYS A 24 11.12 8.89 -15.57
CA LYS A 24 9.92 9.00 -16.42
C LYS A 24 8.72 9.55 -15.66
N ALA A 25 8.52 9.12 -14.40
CA ALA A 25 7.44 9.62 -13.55
C ALA A 25 7.63 11.12 -13.24
N MET A 26 8.85 11.54 -12.93
CA MET A 26 9.17 12.96 -12.73
C MET A 26 8.91 13.81 -13.99
N ALA A 27 9.33 13.33 -15.15
CA ALA A 27 9.12 14.01 -16.43
C ALA A 27 7.63 14.07 -16.82
N PHE A 28 6.83 13.08 -16.43
CA PHE A 28 5.38 13.05 -16.69
C PHE A 28 4.64 14.11 -15.89
N ALA A 29 5.10 14.42 -14.68
CA ALA A 29 4.55 15.43 -13.78
C ALA A 29 3.02 15.34 -13.62
N GLY A 30 2.51 14.17 -13.24
CA GLY A 30 1.07 13.88 -13.13
C GLY A 30 0.36 14.73 -12.07
N ASP A 31 -0.91 15.05 -12.31
CA ASP A 31 -1.76 15.78 -11.36
C ASP A 31 -2.07 14.96 -10.10
N ILE A 32 -2.15 13.64 -10.25
CA ILE A 32 -2.37 12.69 -9.16
C ILE A 32 -1.27 11.64 -9.18
N VAL A 33 -0.62 11.46 -8.04
CA VAL A 33 0.45 10.47 -7.84
C VAL A 33 -0.01 9.46 -6.81
N VAL A 34 -0.08 8.18 -7.18
CA VAL A 34 -0.35 7.08 -6.26
C VAL A 34 0.94 6.31 -6.05
N ILE A 35 1.41 6.21 -4.81
CA ILE A 35 2.67 5.54 -4.47
C ILE A 35 2.35 4.25 -3.69
N HIS A 36 2.76 3.11 -4.24
CA HIS A 36 2.72 1.81 -3.58
C HIS A 36 4.11 1.19 -3.62
N LEU A 37 4.91 1.47 -2.61
CA LEU A 37 6.30 1.00 -2.43
C LEU A 37 6.52 0.53 -1.00
N GLY A 38 7.46 -0.38 -0.81
CA GLY A 38 7.85 -0.91 0.50
C GLY A 38 7.79 -2.43 0.60
N ILE A 39 7.07 -3.13 -0.30
CA ILE A 39 6.97 -4.59 -0.24
C ILE A 39 8.34 -5.26 -0.47
N ASN A 40 9.17 -4.71 -1.36
CA ASN A 40 10.50 -5.25 -1.65
C ASN A 40 11.52 -4.89 -0.56
N ASP A 41 11.23 -3.89 0.24
CA ASP A 41 12.04 -3.49 1.38
C ASP A 41 12.03 -4.53 2.51
N THR A 42 11.07 -5.48 2.50
CA THR A 42 11.06 -6.65 3.38
C THR A 42 12.20 -7.64 3.10
N ASP A 43 13.05 -7.39 2.11
CA ASP A 43 14.23 -8.24 1.84
C ASP A 43 15.21 -8.20 3.02
N PRO A 44 15.77 -9.35 3.44
CA PRO A 44 16.78 -9.40 4.51
C PRO A 44 18.03 -8.55 4.27
N ARG A 45 18.31 -8.18 3.03
CA ARG A 45 19.41 -7.26 2.69
C ARG A 45 19.11 -5.82 3.02
N ASP A 46 17.83 -5.46 3.08
CA ASP A 46 17.36 -4.07 3.15
C ASP A 46 16.86 -3.71 4.55
N TRP A 47 15.71 -4.25 4.98
CA TRP A 47 15.05 -3.80 6.19
C TRP A 47 15.88 -3.88 7.47
N PRO A 48 16.53 -5.01 7.80
CA PRO A 48 17.34 -5.09 9.01
C PRO A 48 18.49 -4.09 9.08
N ASN A 49 18.94 -3.62 7.92
CA ASN A 49 20.13 -2.77 7.81
C ASN A 49 19.80 -1.27 7.68
N TYR A 50 18.62 -0.92 7.11
CA TYR A 50 18.32 0.46 6.70
C TYR A 50 16.95 0.96 7.14
N ARG A 51 16.22 0.22 7.98
CA ARG A 51 14.84 0.57 8.41
C ARG A 51 14.73 2.00 8.97
N ASP A 52 15.73 2.47 9.67
CA ASP A 52 15.75 3.81 10.27
C ASP A 52 15.79 4.94 9.21
N GLU A 53 16.07 4.60 7.95
CA GLU A 53 16.11 5.52 6.83
C GLU A 53 14.77 5.59 6.07
N PHE A 54 13.87 4.64 6.30
CA PHE A 54 12.66 4.45 5.47
C PHE A 54 11.75 5.69 5.44
N ILE A 55 11.45 6.27 6.60
CA ILE A 55 10.57 7.45 6.69
C ILE A 55 11.23 8.63 5.96
N ARG A 56 12.51 8.87 6.19
CA ARG A 56 13.27 9.94 5.52
C ARG A 56 13.26 9.78 4.01
N ASP A 57 13.52 8.57 3.53
CA ASP A 57 13.60 8.26 2.11
C ASP A 57 12.22 8.38 1.44
N TYR A 58 11.15 8.00 2.14
CA TYR A 58 9.79 8.17 1.63
C TYR A 58 9.39 9.65 1.56
N LEU A 59 9.71 10.43 2.57
CA LEU A 59 9.49 11.88 2.55
C LEU A 59 10.25 12.54 1.39
N ALA A 60 11.51 12.14 1.15
CA ALA A 60 12.28 12.64 0.02
C ALA A 60 11.65 12.28 -1.34
N LEU A 61 11.07 11.09 -1.48
CA LEU A 61 10.31 10.71 -2.69
C LEU A 61 9.07 11.60 -2.87
N ILE A 62 8.29 11.83 -1.81
CA ILE A 62 7.12 12.71 -1.84
C ILE A 62 7.53 14.14 -2.24
N ASP A 63 8.58 14.67 -1.65
CA ASP A 63 9.08 16.01 -1.92
C ASP A 63 9.60 16.17 -3.35
N SER A 64 10.16 15.10 -3.93
CA SER A 64 10.56 15.12 -5.35
C SER A 64 9.37 15.28 -6.29
N PHE A 65 8.24 14.61 -6.02
CA PHE A 65 7.01 14.78 -6.79
C PHE A 65 6.44 16.20 -6.62
N ARG A 66 6.42 16.73 -5.40
CA ARG A 66 5.98 18.11 -5.13
C ARG A 66 6.88 19.14 -5.81
N THR A 67 8.18 18.86 -5.90
CA THR A 67 9.12 19.74 -6.62
C THR A 67 8.85 19.71 -8.13
N ALA A 68 8.59 18.53 -8.70
CA ALA A 68 8.28 18.39 -10.12
C ALA A 68 6.91 19.03 -10.47
N LYS A 69 5.94 18.93 -9.57
CA LYS A 69 4.60 19.53 -9.72
C LYS A 69 4.03 19.91 -8.35
N PRO A 70 4.11 21.19 -7.95
CA PRO A 70 3.70 21.65 -6.62
C PRO A 70 2.24 21.36 -6.26
N ASP A 71 1.34 21.37 -7.24
CA ASP A 71 -0.11 21.16 -7.04
C ASP A 71 -0.52 19.69 -7.20
N CYS A 72 0.42 18.75 -7.31
CA CYS A 72 0.07 17.34 -7.43
C CYS A 72 -0.57 16.81 -6.15
N ARG A 73 -1.66 16.06 -6.32
CA ARG A 73 -2.28 15.31 -5.22
C ARG A 73 -1.53 14.00 -5.03
N ILE A 74 -0.99 13.77 -3.83
CA ILE A 74 -0.25 12.56 -3.52
C ILE A 74 -1.11 11.66 -2.62
N ILE A 75 -1.23 10.41 -3.03
CA ILE A 75 -1.88 9.33 -2.29
C ILE A 75 -0.84 8.24 -2.07
N ILE A 76 -0.60 7.85 -0.84
CA ILE A 76 0.25 6.68 -0.55
C ILE A 76 -0.61 5.51 -0.13
N ALA A 77 -0.19 4.31 -0.52
CA ALA A 77 -0.94 3.09 -0.24
C ALA A 77 -0.23 2.23 0.80
N LYS A 78 -1.00 1.71 1.75
CA LYS A 78 -0.55 0.59 2.58
C LYS A 78 -0.24 -0.61 1.69
N LEU A 79 0.68 -1.45 2.12
CA LEU A 79 1.12 -2.61 1.36
C LEU A 79 0.00 -3.65 1.21
N THR A 80 -0.05 -4.29 0.05
CA THR A 80 -0.86 -5.50 -0.14
C THR A 80 -0.45 -6.60 0.85
N PRO A 81 -1.36 -7.52 1.20
CA PRO A 81 -0.98 -8.66 2.03
C PRO A 81 0.04 -9.55 1.29
N ILE A 82 0.86 -10.25 2.07
CA ILE A 82 1.67 -11.36 1.59
C ILE A 82 1.03 -12.63 2.13
N ALA A 83 0.70 -13.59 1.25
CA ALA A 83 0.06 -14.82 1.67
C ALA A 83 1.03 -15.70 2.47
N ASP A 84 0.50 -16.45 3.45
CA ASP A 84 1.27 -17.26 4.41
C ASP A 84 2.21 -18.29 3.76
N ARG A 85 1.89 -18.72 2.55
CA ARG A 85 2.71 -19.67 1.78
C ARG A 85 3.98 -19.05 1.14
N HIS A 86 4.22 -17.74 1.32
CA HIS A 86 5.39 -17.11 0.74
C HIS A 86 6.67 -17.58 1.43
N PRO A 87 7.71 -18.04 0.70
CA PRO A 87 8.92 -18.62 1.28
C PRO A 87 9.69 -17.68 2.22
N ARG A 88 9.58 -16.37 2.01
CA ARG A 88 10.26 -15.37 2.84
C ARG A 88 9.68 -15.23 4.26
N PHE A 89 8.49 -15.77 4.54
CA PHE A 89 7.92 -15.65 5.88
C PHE A 89 8.65 -16.40 6.99
N GLU A 90 9.50 -17.34 6.61
CA GLU A 90 10.36 -18.03 7.56
C GLU A 90 11.49 -17.13 8.12
N SER A 91 11.74 -15.97 7.52
CA SER A 91 12.87 -15.08 7.83
C SER A 91 12.49 -13.74 8.49
N GLY A 92 11.37 -13.65 9.19
CA GLY A 92 10.93 -12.39 9.84
C GLY A 92 10.27 -11.37 8.91
N THR A 93 10.15 -11.66 7.62
CA THR A 93 9.55 -10.77 6.60
C THR A 93 8.13 -10.30 6.97
N ARG A 94 7.37 -11.13 7.68
CA ARG A 94 6.02 -10.80 8.16
C ARG A 94 6.07 -9.65 9.16
N ASP A 95 6.96 -9.71 10.14
CA ASP A 95 7.11 -8.70 11.17
C ASP A 95 7.62 -7.39 10.55
N TRP A 96 8.59 -7.48 9.65
CA TRP A 96 9.12 -6.32 8.92
C TRP A 96 8.05 -5.66 8.04
N ARG A 97 7.18 -6.45 7.40
CA ARG A 97 6.03 -5.87 6.69
C ARG A 97 5.14 -5.06 7.63
N GLY A 98 4.89 -5.57 8.84
CA GLY A 98 4.13 -4.84 9.87
C GLY A 98 4.81 -3.54 10.27
N GLU A 99 6.13 -3.54 10.48
CA GLU A 99 6.91 -2.33 10.77
C GLU A 99 6.84 -1.33 9.61
N ILE A 100 6.94 -1.79 8.36
CA ILE A 100 6.83 -0.94 7.16
C ILE A 100 5.43 -0.33 7.06
N GLN A 101 4.36 -1.08 7.35
CA GLN A 101 3.00 -0.54 7.37
C GLN A 101 2.87 0.64 8.35
N GLN A 102 3.40 0.49 9.57
CA GLN A 102 3.42 1.56 10.57
C GLN A 102 4.25 2.77 10.11
N ALA A 103 5.39 2.52 9.45
CA ALA A 103 6.21 3.59 8.87
C ALA A 103 5.45 4.35 7.76
N ILE A 104 4.71 3.65 6.89
CA ILE A 104 3.88 4.26 5.85
C ILE A 104 2.78 5.14 6.47
N GLU A 105 2.11 4.68 7.53
CA GLU A 105 1.10 5.47 8.26
C GLU A 105 1.73 6.74 8.87
N THR A 106 2.93 6.61 9.43
CA THR A 106 3.70 7.75 9.95
C THR A 106 4.04 8.75 8.85
N VAL A 107 4.50 8.26 7.68
CA VAL A 107 4.80 9.11 6.51
C VAL A 107 3.55 9.86 6.06
N ALA A 108 2.40 9.19 5.95
CA ALA A 108 1.15 9.82 5.55
C ALA A 108 0.80 11.00 6.46
N HIS A 109 0.94 10.79 7.77
CA HIS A 109 0.67 11.82 8.78
C HIS A 109 1.66 12.99 8.69
N VAL A 110 2.97 12.69 8.68
CA VAL A 110 4.03 13.72 8.65
C VAL A 110 4.00 14.54 7.38
N ALA A 111 3.84 13.88 6.22
CA ALA A 111 3.77 14.56 4.92
C ALA A 111 2.41 15.22 4.66
N ASN A 112 1.41 14.98 5.49
CA ASN A 112 0.02 15.41 5.27
C ASN A 112 -0.47 15.01 3.86
N VAL A 113 -0.34 13.73 3.53
CA VAL A 113 -0.83 13.13 2.29
C VAL A 113 -1.92 12.13 2.58
N GLN A 114 -2.75 11.86 1.58
CA GLN A 114 -3.83 10.88 1.71
C GLN A 114 -3.23 9.47 1.80
N LEU A 115 -3.74 8.68 2.75
CA LEU A 115 -3.46 7.26 2.88
C LEU A 115 -4.63 6.45 2.30
N THR A 116 -4.34 5.40 1.50
CA THR A 116 -5.30 4.39 1.08
C THR A 116 -4.85 3.00 1.53
N ASP A 117 -5.78 2.09 1.73
CA ASP A 117 -5.48 0.76 2.27
C ASP A 117 -5.60 -0.30 1.17
N PHE A 118 -4.47 -0.94 0.81
CA PHE A 118 -4.43 -2.06 -0.12
C PHE A 118 -4.40 -3.42 0.58
N GLU A 119 -4.25 -3.43 1.90
CA GLU A 119 -4.26 -4.66 2.68
C GLU A 119 -5.67 -5.19 2.90
N GLN A 120 -6.52 -4.36 3.52
CA GLN A 120 -7.84 -4.77 3.95
C GLN A 120 -8.70 -5.39 2.83
N PRO A 121 -8.81 -4.80 1.64
CA PRO A 121 -9.66 -5.33 0.59
C PRO A 121 -9.15 -6.66 -0.02
N LEU A 122 -7.86 -6.98 0.11
CA LEU A 122 -7.28 -8.22 -0.40
C LEU A 122 -7.04 -9.29 0.67
N TYR A 123 -6.94 -8.89 1.93
CA TYR A 123 -6.62 -9.81 3.03
C TYR A 123 -7.51 -11.06 3.10
N PRO A 124 -8.84 -10.96 2.87
CA PRO A 124 -9.73 -12.12 2.90
C PRO A 124 -9.61 -13.05 1.69
N TYR A 125 -8.86 -12.65 0.66
CA TYR A 125 -8.81 -13.34 -0.62
C TYR A 125 -7.38 -13.76 -1.00
N PRO A 126 -6.72 -14.64 -0.20
CA PRO A 126 -5.33 -15.04 -0.47
C PRO A 126 -5.16 -15.77 -1.81
N PHE A 127 -6.23 -16.31 -2.39
CA PHE A 127 -6.22 -16.92 -3.73
C PHE A 127 -6.06 -15.88 -4.85
N MET A 128 -6.34 -14.60 -4.60
CA MET A 128 -6.09 -13.53 -5.55
C MET A 128 -4.60 -13.14 -5.65
N LEU A 129 -3.75 -13.75 -4.83
CA LEU A 129 -2.30 -13.58 -4.84
C LEU A 129 -1.62 -14.91 -5.27
N PRO A 130 -1.63 -15.27 -6.56
CA PRO A 130 -1.22 -16.60 -7.03
C PRO A 130 0.22 -16.97 -6.68
N ASP A 131 1.12 -16.00 -6.66
CA ASP A 131 2.51 -16.16 -6.22
C ASP A 131 2.75 -15.71 -4.77
N ALA A 132 1.67 -15.52 -4.03
CA ALA A 132 1.62 -15.06 -2.64
C ALA A 132 1.91 -13.55 -2.43
N VAL A 133 2.22 -12.79 -3.46
CA VAL A 133 2.58 -11.36 -3.38
C VAL A 133 1.81 -10.51 -4.38
N HIS A 134 1.78 -10.94 -5.66
CA HIS A 134 1.21 -10.13 -6.72
C HIS A 134 -0.26 -10.47 -6.96
N PRO A 135 -1.15 -9.47 -7.01
CA PRO A 135 -2.55 -9.71 -7.29
C PRO A 135 -2.77 -10.20 -8.74
N ASN A 136 -3.69 -11.15 -8.91
CA ASN A 136 -4.20 -11.53 -10.21
C ASN A 136 -5.10 -10.39 -10.78
N PRO A 137 -5.63 -10.52 -12.01
CA PRO A 137 -6.48 -9.48 -12.60
C PRO A 137 -7.69 -9.08 -11.73
N GLU A 138 -8.30 -10.03 -11.03
CA GLU A 138 -9.44 -9.78 -10.14
C GLU A 138 -9.00 -8.96 -8.91
N GLY A 139 -7.91 -9.35 -8.25
CA GLY A 139 -7.32 -8.60 -7.15
C GLY A 139 -6.84 -7.22 -7.59
N ALA A 140 -6.27 -7.10 -8.79
CA ALA A 140 -5.90 -5.80 -9.35
C ALA A 140 -7.13 -4.90 -9.58
N GLY A 141 -8.27 -5.47 -9.97
CA GLY A 141 -9.55 -4.76 -10.08
C GLY A 141 -10.02 -4.17 -8.74
N ILE A 142 -9.86 -4.93 -7.65
CA ILE A 142 -10.17 -4.46 -6.29
C ILE A 142 -9.27 -3.26 -5.93
N LEU A 143 -7.96 -3.36 -6.19
CA LEU A 143 -7.05 -2.25 -5.93
C LEU A 143 -7.37 -1.01 -6.78
N ALA A 144 -7.73 -1.21 -8.04
CA ALA A 144 -8.15 -0.12 -8.94
C ALA A 144 -9.39 0.60 -8.39
N GLN A 145 -10.40 -0.16 -7.91
CA GLN A 145 -11.58 0.42 -7.27
C GLN A 145 -11.22 1.18 -5.99
N THR A 146 -10.30 0.66 -5.19
CA THR A 146 -9.82 1.33 -3.97
C THR A 146 -9.16 2.68 -4.31
N VAL A 147 -8.33 2.72 -5.34
CA VAL A 147 -7.71 3.97 -5.83
C VAL A 147 -8.76 4.92 -6.39
N TYR A 148 -9.71 4.43 -7.20
CA TYR A 148 -10.80 5.23 -7.74
C TYR A 148 -11.58 5.92 -6.62
N SER A 149 -11.98 5.16 -5.60
CA SER A 149 -12.68 5.71 -4.43
C SER A 149 -11.82 6.76 -3.69
N ALA A 150 -10.54 6.48 -3.50
CA ALA A 150 -9.63 7.44 -2.87
C ALA A 150 -9.48 8.75 -3.66
N ILE A 151 -9.55 8.70 -4.99
CA ILE A 151 -9.44 9.88 -5.87
C ILE A 151 -10.75 10.67 -5.90
N THR A 152 -11.88 9.99 -6.07
CA THR A 152 -13.19 10.62 -6.36
C THR A 152 -14.03 10.91 -5.12
N GLY A 153 -13.77 10.20 -4.01
CA GLY A 153 -14.64 10.16 -2.84
C GLY A 153 -15.89 9.29 -3.05
N ASP A 154 -15.99 8.59 -4.19
CA ASP A 154 -17.08 7.67 -4.48
C ASP A 154 -16.73 6.26 -4.00
N TYR A 155 -17.30 5.89 -2.88
CA TYR A 155 -17.12 4.56 -2.27
C TYR A 155 -18.24 3.58 -2.66
N GLY A 156 -19.07 3.92 -3.65
CA GLY A 156 -20.11 3.02 -4.16
C GLY A 156 -21.28 2.81 -3.21
N GLY A 157 -21.56 3.78 -2.33
CA GLY A 157 -22.64 3.72 -1.33
C GLY A 157 -22.18 3.13 0.01
N LEU A 158 -23.12 2.73 0.86
CA LEU A 158 -22.84 2.18 2.18
C LEU A 158 -22.05 0.88 2.07
N GLN A 159 -20.78 0.93 2.40
CA GLN A 159 -19.96 -0.28 2.55
C GLN A 159 -20.14 -0.83 3.96
N MET A 160 -20.65 -2.04 4.04
CA MET A 160 -20.75 -2.77 5.30
C MET A 160 -19.40 -3.45 5.58
N PRO A 161 -18.88 -3.38 6.81
CA PRO A 161 -17.74 -4.22 7.20
C PRO A 161 -18.01 -5.69 6.86
N MET A 162 -16.97 -6.42 6.47
CA MET A 162 -17.10 -7.84 6.06
C MET A 162 -17.69 -8.78 7.11
N THR A 163 -17.77 -8.34 8.35
CA THR A 163 -18.50 -9.03 9.40
C THR A 163 -20.01 -9.12 9.13
N TYR A 164 -20.52 -8.28 8.19
CA TYR A 164 -21.91 -8.28 7.75
C TYR A 164 -21.99 -8.94 6.36
N THR A 165 -22.20 -10.25 6.34
CA THR A 165 -22.38 -11.04 5.11
C THR A 165 -23.80 -11.56 5.00
N ASP A 166 -24.22 -11.98 3.79
CA ASP A 166 -25.53 -12.56 3.52
C ASP A 166 -25.91 -13.78 4.39
N ARG A 167 -24.91 -14.39 5.02
CA ARG A 167 -25.09 -15.60 5.84
C ARG A 167 -24.60 -15.43 7.27
N MET A 168 -24.46 -14.19 7.75
CA MET A 168 -24.03 -13.97 9.12
C MET A 168 -25.11 -14.42 10.11
N VAL A 169 -24.66 -15.01 11.21
CA VAL A 169 -25.53 -15.38 12.34
C VAL A 169 -25.50 -14.25 13.35
N LEU A 170 -26.67 -13.66 13.59
CA LEU A 170 -26.86 -12.62 14.59
C LEU A 170 -27.51 -13.19 15.83
N GLN A 171 -27.14 -12.67 17.00
CA GLN A 171 -27.78 -13.06 18.24
C GLN A 171 -29.21 -12.53 18.26
N ARG A 172 -30.17 -13.44 18.46
CA ARG A 172 -31.59 -13.11 18.59
C ARG A 172 -31.82 -12.23 19.81
N ASP A 173 -32.76 -11.31 19.69
CA ASP A 173 -33.22 -10.43 20.79
C ASP A 173 -32.12 -9.51 21.38
N ARG A 174 -31.12 -9.16 20.62
CA ARG A 174 -30.12 -8.12 20.97
C ARG A 174 -30.14 -6.99 19.96
N PRO A 175 -30.02 -5.73 20.40
CA PRO A 175 -29.89 -4.60 19.47
C PRO A 175 -28.59 -4.73 18.68
N LEU A 176 -28.69 -4.66 17.36
CA LEU A 176 -27.55 -4.64 16.45
C LEU A 176 -27.15 -3.19 16.21
N GLN A 177 -25.92 -2.83 16.55
CA GLN A 177 -25.34 -1.55 16.17
C GLN A 177 -24.59 -1.72 14.86
N ILE A 178 -25.13 -1.20 13.77
CA ILE A 178 -24.44 -1.12 12.48
C ILE A 178 -23.77 0.24 12.44
N LYS A 179 -22.44 0.23 12.41
CA LYS A 179 -21.65 1.44 12.16
C LYS A 179 -21.22 1.40 10.71
N GLY A 180 -21.78 2.29 9.88
CA GLY A 180 -21.23 2.59 8.56
C GLY A 180 -19.96 3.43 8.71
N MET A 181 -19.02 3.21 7.82
CA MET A 181 -17.88 4.10 7.62
C MET A 181 -18.21 5.15 6.59
#